data_fda7be0f8dfa07e076429c155afcb69c
#
_entry.id   fda7be0f8dfa07e076429c155afcb69c
#
_cell.length_a   1.000
_cell.length_b   1.000
_cell.length_c   1.000
_cell.angle_alpha   90.00
_cell.angle_beta   90.00
_cell.angle_gamma   90.00
#
_symmetry.space_group_name_H-M   'P 1'
#
loop_
_entity.id
_entity.type
_entity.pdbx_description
1 polymer ?
#
loop_
_entity_poly.entity_id
_entity_poly.type
_entity_poly.pdbx_seq_one_letter_code
_entity_poly.pdbx_strand_id
1 'polypeptide(L)'
;IETPLEPTDGSQKEKIRKVIESLVARGSTDGGEGLQTAYQLAEKHFLEDGTNRIVMGTDGDFNVGISDDRKLASFVKQKAKSGVFLTICGFGTDNFQDQKVQMMAQNGNGKVFYIDSEEESKRVFAERIAGTLVTMAKDVKLQLFFNPRTVQSYRLIGYENRLLQAQDFDNDQKDAAEMDAGDRVTVLYEIVPQDSEFTFPTTASPANTLDLKYQTIEKQKIRLTEVAASDDIAALRIRYKDPRGTESKLKEVTIQKKSTSFNRASRDFQLASAVAGLGMMLRGSRHRGTLTFAGLKELGQTLLADRGESLDADSQPKKGERPEQATGDSRGSSASPAEIQRKEIVELINRAEALYRK
;
A
#
# COMPACT_ATOMS: atom_id res chain seq x y z
N ILE A 1 5.98 31.56 10.23
CA ILE A 1 5.98 30.15 10.68
C ILE A 1 6.45 30.09 12.12
N GLU A 2 5.66 29.44 12.95
CA GLU A 2 5.97 29.27 14.36
C GLU A 2 6.56 27.87 14.59
N THR A 3 7.64 27.79 15.38
CA THR A 3 8.20 26.53 15.88
C THR A 3 7.97 26.46 17.39
N PRO A 4 6.74 26.16 17.84
CA PRO A 4 6.33 26.35 19.21
C PRO A 4 6.98 25.36 20.18
N LEU A 5 7.69 24.35 19.69
CA LEU A 5 8.32 23.33 20.50
C LEU A 5 9.76 23.09 20.04
N GLU A 6 10.70 23.29 20.94
CA GLU A 6 12.08 22.83 20.77
C GLU A 6 12.14 21.29 20.77
N PRO A 7 13.22 20.68 20.27
CA PRO A 7 13.40 19.22 20.33
C PRO A 7 13.10 18.71 21.72
N THR A 8 12.10 17.85 21.83
CA THR A 8 11.53 17.41 23.08
C THR A 8 11.46 15.89 23.10
N ASP A 9 11.94 15.29 24.18
CA ASP A 9 11.85 13.85 24.38
C ASP A 9 10.37 13.40 24.43
N GLY A 10 10.04 12.31 23.74
CA GLY A 10 8.68 11.80 23.64
C GLY A 10 8.07 11.34 24.98
N SER A 11 8.89 11.16 26.04
CA SER A 11 8.38 10.90 27.40
C SER A 11 7.69 12.12 28.02
N GLN A 12 8.02 13.34 27.55
CA GLN A 12 7.43 14.61 28.02
C GLN A 12 6.03 14.87 27.43
N LYS A 13 5.16 13.88 27.50
CA LYS A 13 3.84 13.88 26.86
C LYS A 13 2.99 15.10 27.21
N GLU A 14 2.99 15.52 28.50
CA GLU A 14 2.19 16.67 28.96
C GLU A 14 2.68 17.99 28.35
N LYS A 15 4.00 18.16 28.17
CA LYS A 15 4.55 19.34 27.51
C LYS A 15 4.13 19.37 26.03
N ILE A 16 4.27 18.24 25.35
CA ILE A 16 3.90 18.10 23.94
C ILE A 16 2.40 18.37 23.76
N ARG A 17 1.54 17.75 24.60
CA ARG A 17 0.09 17.92 24.52
C ARG A 17 -0.33 19.38 24.71
N LYS A 18 0.21 20.07 25.72
CA LYS A 18 -0.10 21.49 25.96
C LYS A 18 0.23 22.37 24.77
N VAL A 19 1.34 22.10 24.08
CA VAL A 19 1.70 22.85 22.86
C VAL A 19 0.71 22.56 21.75
N ILE A 20 0.37 21.29 21.51
CA ILE A 20 -0.63 20.92 20.48
C ILE A 20 -1.98 21.58 20.76
N GLU A 21 -2.45 21.57 22.01
CA GLU A 21 -3.71 22.19 22.45
C GLU A 21 -3.70 23.72 22.32
N SER A 22 -2.52 24.34 22.32
CA SER A 22 -2.36 25.80 22.13
C SER A 22 -2.38 26.23 20.68
N LEU A 23 -2.27 25.30 19.74
CA LEU A 23 -2.29 25.63 18.31
C LEU A 23 -3.68 26.12 17.90
N VAL A 24 -3.73 27.22 17.21
CA VAL A 24 -4.96 27.82 16.67
C VAL A 24 -4.78 28.16 15.19
N ALA A 25 -5.83 27.95 14.42
CA ALA A 25 -5.85 28.35 13.01
C ALA A 25 -5.81 29.88 12.90
N ARG A 26 -4.80 30.42 12.22
CA ARG A 26 -4.63 31.86 11.96
C ARG A 26 -3.93 32.10 10.63
N GLY A 27 -4.27 33.23 10.00
CA GLY A 27 -3.62 33.70 8.78
C GLY A 27 -3.89 32.84 7.56
N SER A 28 -2.94 32.89 6.61
CA SER A 28 -2.91 32.04 5.41
C SER A 28 -1.90 30.91 5.58
N THR A 29 -2.13 29.80 4.90
CA THR A 29 -1.25 28.63 4.95
C THR A 29 -0.11 28.79 3.95
N ASP A 30 1.13 29.05 4.41
CA ASP A 30 2.33 28.84 3.61
C ASP A 30 2.88 27.43 3.85
N GLY A 31 2.27 26.46 3.19
CA GLY A 31 2.67 25.05 3.31
C GLY A 31 4.09 24.79 2.80
N GLY A 32 4.56 25.59 1.83
CA GLY A 32 5.91 25.46 1.28
C GLY A 32 6.99 25.90 2.25
N GLU A 33 6.83 27.04 2.90
CA GLU A 33 7.76 27.54 3.92
C GLU A 33 7.74 26.66 5.18
N GLY A 34 6.53 26.20 5.60
CA GLY A 34 6.37 25.26 6.71
C GLY A 34 7.11 23.96 6.49
N LEU A 35 7.00 23.40 5.29
CA LEU A 35 7.72 22.20 4.93
C LEU A 35 9.23 22.40 4.88
N GLN A 36 9.71 23.52 4.34
CA GLN A 36 11.15 23.87 4.34
C GLN A 36 11.69 23.97 5.77
N THR A 37 10.97 24.65 6.65
CA THR A 37 11.35 24.82 8.06
C THR A 37 11.38 23.46 8.77
N ALA A 38 10.40 22.59 8.52
CA ALA A 38 10.36 21.25 9.10
C ALA A 38 11.57 20.41 8.65
N TYR A 39 11.95 20.49 7.36
CA TYR A 39 13.16 19.80 6.88
C TYR A 39 14.44 20.36 7.47
N GLN A 40 14.58 21.69 7.60
CA GLN A 40 15.72 22.31 8.25
C GLN A 40 15.89 21.86 9.70
N LEU A 41 14.79 21.78 10.45
CA LEU A 41 14.79 21.26 11.82
C LEU A 41 15.18 19.79 11.87
N ALA A 42 14.61 18.96 11.01
CA ALA A 42 14.91 17.53 10.95
C ALA A 42 16.38 17.27 10.59
N GLU A 43 16.94 18.03 9.65
CA GLU A 43 18.37 17.94 9.28
C GLU A 43 19.29 18.43 10.40
N LYS A 44 18.94 19.53 11.09
CA LYS A 44 19.70 20.04 12.23
C LYS A 44 19.79 19.05 13.40
N HIS A 45 18.75 18.25 13.58
CA HIS A 45 18.62 17.27 14.66
C HIS A 45 18.64 15.84 14.15
N PHE A 46 19.29 15.60 13.02
CA PHE A 46 19.36 14.31 12.37
C PHE A 46 19.98 13.24 13.27
N LEU A 47 19.31 12.12 13.37
CA LEU A 47 19.77 10.94 14.12
C LEU A 47 20.35 9.91 13.15
N GLU A 48 21.68 9.73 13.15
CA GLU A 48 22.36 8.78 12.25
C GLU A 48 21.83 7.36 12.39
N ASP A 49 21.56 6.93 13.62
CA ASP A 49 21.07 5.60 13.96
C ASP A 49 19.55 5.54 14.19
N GLY A 50 18.85 6.61 13.91
CA GLY A 50 17.41 6.75 14.15
C GLY A 50 16.59 6.85 12.87
N THR A 51 15.28 6.99 13.07
CA THR A 51 14.34 7.32 12.00
C THR A 51 14.11 8.83 11.99
N ASN A 52 14.40 9.45 10.85
CA ASN A 52 14.18 10.88 10.65
C ASN A 52 12.97 11.05 9.73
N ARG A 53 11.86 11.48 10.30
CA ARG A 53 10.59 11.56 9.57
C ARG A 53 9.78 12.79 9.96
N ILE A 54 9.28 13.47 8.96
CA ILE A 54 8.29 14.53 9.11
C ILE A 54 6.91 13.88 8.99
N VAL A 55 6.02 14.19 9.93
CA VAL A 55 4.59 13.86 9.84
C VAL A 55 3.85 15.18 9.66
N MET A 56 3.28 15.38 8.48
CA MET A 56 2.60 16.61 8.12
C MET A 56 1.09 16.39 8.12
N GLY A 57 0.36 17.23 8.86
CA GLY A 57 -1.10 17.33 8.77
C GLY A 57 -1.49 18.45 7.82
N THR A 58 -2.42 18.18 6.88
CA THR A 58 -2.90 19.16 5.92
C THR A 58 -4.32 18.85 5.45
N ASP A 59 -5.08 19.89 5.11
CA ASP A 59 -6.34 19.79 4.38
C ASP A 59 -6.14 19.70 2.85
N GLY A 60 -4.91 19.65 2.39
CA GLY A 60 -4.54 19.55 0.97
C GLY A 60 -4.40 20.89 0.27
N ASP A 61 -4.65 22.00 0.95
CA ASP A 61 -4.57 23.33 0.38
C ASP A 61 -3.16 23.92 0.53
N PHE A 62 -2.37 23.84 -0.54
CA PHE A 62 -1.02 24.41 -0.64
C PHE A 62 -1.02 25.65 -1.53
N ASN A 63 -1.75 26.68 -1.12
CA ASN A 63 -1.98 27.86 -1.96
C ASN A 63 -0.84 28.87 -1.93
N VAL A 64 0.08 28.79 -0.97
CA VAL A 64 1.19 29.76 -0.79
C VAL A 64 2.53 29.02 -0.72
N GLY A 65 3.60 29.67 -1.19
CA GLY A 65 4.96 29.15 -1.19
C GLY A 65 5.34 28.46 -2.50
N ILE A 66 5.90 27.25 -2.45
CA ILE A 66 6.25 26.48 -3.65
C ILE A 66 4.96 25.94 -4.28
N SER A 67 4.33 26.75 -5.13
CA SER A 67 3.08 26.39 -5.83
C SER A 67 3.29 25.48 -7.04
N ASP A 68 4.49 25.42 -7.60
CA ASP A 68 4.84 24.53 -8.71
C ASP A 68 5.07 23.11 -8.21
N ASP A 69 4.22 22.18 -8.62
CA ASP A 69 4.24 20.78 -8.19
C ASP A 69 5.55 20.07 -8.51
N ARG A 70 6.21 20.41 -9.64
CA ARG A 70 7.50 19.83 -10.02
C ARG A 70 8.64 20.31 -9.13
N LYS A 71 8.63 21.58 -8.76
CA LYS A 71 9.62 22.13 -7.83
C LYS A 71 9.45 21.53 -6.45
N LEU A 72 8.20 21.38 -5.99
CA LEU A 72 7.86 20.77 -4.71
C LEU A 72 8.27 19.28 -4.68
N ALA A 73 7.95 18.52 -5.72
CA ALA A 73 8.39 17.12 -5.87
C ALA A 73 9.91 16.99 -5.85
N SER A 74 10.61 17.85 -6.59
CA SER A 74 12.08 17.84 -6.66
C SER A 74 12.70 18.18 -5.31
N PHE A 75 12.15 19.16 -4.59
CA PHE A 75 12.58 19.54 -3.26
C PHE A 75 12.42 18.38 -2.27
N VAL A 76 11.24 17.79 -2.18
CA VAL A 76 10.96 16.68 -1.29
C VAL A 76 11.85 15.46 -1.62
N LYS A 77 12.02 15.15 -2.92
CA LYS A 77 12.89 14.07 -3.38
C LYS A 77 14.35 14.27 -2.99
N GLN A 78 14.85 15.51 -3.08
CA GLN A 78 16.20 15.83 -2.65
C GLN A 78 16.36 15.62 -1.14
N LYS A 79 15.37 16.02 -0.35
CA LYS A 79 15.36 15.86 1.11
C LYS A 79 15.23 14.39 1.53
N ALA A 80 14.44 13.59 0.83
CA ALA A 80 14.36 12.15 1.08
C ALA A 80 15.72 11.44 0.90
N LYS A 81 16.56 11.91 -0.06
CA LYS A 81 17.93 11.39 -0.24
C LYS A 81 18.85 11.68 0.94
N SER A 82 18.61 12.73 1.72
CA SER A 82 19.35 13.01 2.96
C SER A 82 18.90 12.12 4.14
N GLY A 83 17.90 11.24 3.94
CA GLY A 83 17.40 10.32 4.96
C GLY A 83 16.26 10.87 5.81
N VAL A 84 15.70 12.03 5.46
CA VAL A 84 14.50 12.58 6.13
C VAL A 84 13.27 12.30 5.29
N PHE A 85 12.36 11.46 5.79
CA PHE A 85 11.17 10.99 5.09
C PHE A 85 9.93 11.84 5.41
N LEU A 86 8.92 11.82 4.53
CA LEU A 86 7.73 12.64 4.66
C LEU A 86 6.46 11.78 4.63
N THR A 87 5.77 11.70 5.76
CA THR A 87 4.42 11.10 5.86
C THR A 87 3.40 12.22 5.93
N ILE A 88 2.29 12.09 5.20
CA ILE A 88 1.24 13.10 5.13
C ILE A 88 -0.08 12.52 5.66
N CYS A 89 -0.68 13.24 6.60
CA CYS A 89 -2.01 12.99 7.11
C CYS A 89 -2.94 14.05 6.51
N GLY A 90 -3.81 13.63 5.59
CA GLY A 90 -4.78 14.49 4.93
C GLY A 90 -6.09 14.54 5.70
N PHE A 91 -6.62 15.74 5.91
CA PHE A 91 -7.88 16.01 6.59
C PHE A 91 -8.84 16.78 5.67
N GLY A 92 -10.15 16.66 5.91
CA GLY A 92 -11.16 17.42 5.18
C GLY A 92 -11.69 16.72 3.92
N THR A 93 -12.81 17.23 3.38
CA THR A 93 -13.55 16.60 2.28
C THR A 93 -13.66 17.46 1.03
N ASP A 94 -13.48 18.79 1.13
CA ASP A 94 -13.94 19.69 0.07
C ASP A 94 -12.85 20.06 -0.96
N ASN A 95 -11.64 20.36 -0.56
CA ASN A 95 -10.56 20.82 -1.46
C ASN A 95 -9.29 19.96 -1.41
N PHE A 96 -9.41 18.70 -1.01
CA PHE A 96 -8.27 17.82 -0.86
C PHE A 96 -7.61 17.52 -2.21
N GLN A 97 -6.37 18.02 -2.42
CA GLN A 97 -5.59 17.80 -3.64
C GLN A 97 -4.84 16.47 -3.57
N ASP A 98 -5.58 15.36 -3.69
CA ASP A 98 -5.05 14.01 -3.56
C ASP A 98 -3.80 13.76 -4.42
N GLN A 99 -3.80 14.18 -5.68
CA GLN A 99 -2.67 13.96 -6.58
C GLN A 99 -1.39 14.64 -6.08
N LYS A 100 -1.49 15.86 -5.56
CA LYS A 100 -0.35 16.61 -5.04
C LYS A 100 0.20 15.97 -3.77
N VAL A 101 -0.68 15.61 -2.86
CA VAL A 101 -0.33 14.95 -1.59
C VAL A 101 0.32 13.58 -1.85
N GLN A 102 -0.24 12.78 -2.76
CA GLN A 102 0.32 11.49 -3.18
C GLN A 102 1.71 11.67 -3.81
N MET A 103 1.88 12.65 -4.70
CA MET A 103 3.15 12.95 -5.34
C MET A 103 4.21 13.36 -4.32
N MET A 104 3.86 14.19 -3.34
CA MET A 104 4.79 14.61 -2.28
C MET A 104 5.23 13.43 -1.41
N ALA A 105 4.29 12.61 -0.93
CA ALA A 105 4.60 11.47 -0.09
C ALA A 105 5.46 10.43 -0.84
N GLN A 106 5.14 10.14 -2.11
CA GLN A 106 5.93 9.24 -2.94
C GLN A 106 7.38 9.73 -3.14
N ASN A 107 7.57 11.01 -3.44
CA ASN A 107 8.91 11.57 -3.58
C ASN A 107 9.63 11.73 -2.23
N GLY A 108 8.89 11.75 -1.13
CA GLY A 108 9.40 11.87 0.24
C GLY A 108 9.64 10.53 0.93
N ASN A 109 9.60 9.41 0.21
CA ASN A 109 9.72 8.04 0.76
C ASN A 109 8.79 7.81 1.96
N GLY A 110 7.55 8.27 1.83
CA GLY A 110 6.55 8.20 2.89
C GLY A 110 5.18 7.76 2.39
N LYS A 111 4.20 7.95 3.25
CA LYS A 111 2.83 7.49 3.04
C LYS A 111 1.84 8.63 3.16
N VAL A 112 0.68 8.45 2.55
CA VAL A 112 -0.49 9.28 2.77
C VAL A 112 -1.50 8.51 3.59
N PHE A 113 -1.99 9.13 4.66
CA PHE A 113 -3.15 8.69 5.40
C PHE A 113 -4.25 9.72 5.22
N TYR A 114 -5.41 9.30 4.79
CA TYR A 114 -6.58 10.16 4.71
C TYR A 114 -7.44 9.96 5.95
N ILE A 115 -7.67 11.01 6.71
CA ILE A 115 -8.35 10.98 8.00
C ILE A 115 -9.68 11.71 7.86
N ASP A 116 -10.74 10.95 7.70
CA ASP A 116 -12.10 11.42 7.52
C ASP A 116 -12.99 11.28 8.77
N SER A 117 -12.49 10.59 9.79
CA SER A 117 -13.22 10.26 11.00
C SER A 117 -12.32 10.18 12.21
N GLU A 118 -12.92 10.26 13.41
CA GLU A 118 -12.20 10.07 14.67
C GLU A 118 -11.67 8.64 14.79
N GLU A 119 -12.41 7.65 14.29
CA GLU A 119 -12.03 6.25 14.28
C GLU A 119 -10.78 6.03 13.41
N GLU A 120 -10.75 6.63 12.21
CA GLU A 120 -9.56 6.55 11.34
C GLU A 120 -8.37 7.30 11.95
N SER A 121 -8.61 8.42 12.61
CA SER A 121 -7.59 9.15 13.38
C SER A 121 -6.95 8.25 14.43
N LYS A 122 -7.74 7.54 15.22
CA LYS A 122 -7.23 6.58 16.22
C LYS A 122 -6.43 5.46 15.58
N ARG A 123 -6.92 4.88 14.47
CA ARG A 123 -6.17 3.83 13.74
C ARG A 123 -4.84 4.35 13.21
N VAL A 124 -4.83 5.52 12.61
CA VAL A 124 -3.59 6.08 12.03
C VAL A 124 -2.59 6.40 13.13
N PHE A 125 -2.97 7.17 14.13
CA PHE A 125 -2.03 7.68 15.14
C PHE A 125 -1.67 6.67 16.23
N ALA A 126 -2.56 5.74 16.58
CA ALA A 126 -2.29 4.75 17.62
C ALA A 126 -1.68 3.45 17.05
N GLU A 127 -2.10 3.00 15.87
CA GLU A 127 -1.74 1.68 15.37
C GLU A 127 -0.75 1.73 14.20
N ARG A 128 -0.96 2.65 13.23
CA ARG A 128 -0.20 2.65 11.97
C ARG A 128 1.04 3.53 12.00
N ILE A 129 0.96 4.72 12.58
CA ILE A 129 2.06 5.69 12.52
C ILE A 129 3.31 5.16 13.22
N ALA A 130 3.15 4.43 14.32
CA ALA A 130 4.27 3.79 15.01
C ALA A 130 5.01 2.80 14.10
N GLY A 131 4.29 2.05 13.28
CA GLY A 131 4.87 1.16 12.26
C GLY A 131 5.66 1.94 11.22
N THR A 132 5.16 3.08 10.75
CA THR A 132 5.84 3.90 9.74
C THR A 132 7.15 4.52 10.24
N LEU A 133 7.37 4.54 11.55
CA LEU A 133 8.63 5.03 12.12
C LEU A 133 9.77 4.03 12.01
N VAL A 134 9.51 2.79 11.59
CA VAL A 134 10.52 1.73 11.49
C VAL A 134 10.52 1.18 10.06
N THR A 135 11.40 1.71 9.22
CA THR A 135 11.59 1.18 7.87
C THR A 135 12.27 -0.18 7.92
N MET A 136 11.64 -1.20 7.36
CA MET A 136 12.13 -2.59 7.32
C MET A 136 12.91 -2.89 6.05
N ALA A 137 12.53 -2.28 4.94
CA ALA A 137 13.21 -2.40 3.66
C ALA A 137 13.00 -1.15 2.82
N LYS A 138 13.97 -0.81 1.99
CA LYS A 138 13.88 0.28 1.03
C LYS A 138 14.12 -0.19 -0.40
N ASP A 139 13.74 0.63 -1.37
CA ASP A 139 13.83 0.29 -2.80
C ASP A 139 13.15 -1.04 -3.14
N VAL A 140 12.01 -1.32 -2.54
CA VAL A 140 11.29 -2.58 -2.73
C VAL A 140 10.64 -2.61 -4.10
N LYS A 141 11.05 -3.56 -4.93
CA LYS A 141 10.54 -3.80 -6.28
C LYS A 141 10.00 -5.21 -6.38
N LEU A 142 8.83 -5.33 -6.99
CA LEU A 142 8.19 -6.61 -7.23
C LEU A 142 8.12 -6.88 -8.73
N GLN A 143 8.50 -8.08 -9.14
CA GLN A 143 8.36 -8.53 -10.52
C GLN A 143 7.74 -9.92 -10.53
N LEU A 144 6.68 -10.09 -11.29
CA LEU A 144 5.98 -11.37 -11.41
C LEU A 144 6.16 -11.93 -12.83
N PHE A 145 6.63 -13.17 -12.91
CA PHE A 145 6.73 -13.92 -14.15
C PHE A 145 5.67 -15.00 -14.16
N PHE A 146 4.77 -14.96 -15.12
CA PHE A 146 3.80 -16.02 -15.31
C PHE A 146 4.37 -17.13 -16.19
N ASN A 147 4.07 -18.37 -15.85
CA ASN A 147 4.46 -19.52 -16.66
C ASN A 147 3.52 -19.64 -17.87
N PRO A 148 4.01 -19.46 -19.09
CA PRO A 148 3.17 -19.50 -20.29
C PRO A 148 2.60 -20.87 -20.64
N ARG A 149 3.05 -21.95 -19.96
CA ARG A 149 2.41 -23.26 -20.10
C ARG A 149 1.14 -23.40 -19.28
N THR A 150 1.00 -22.63 -18.20
CA THR A 150 -0.14 -22.70 -17.29
C THR A 150 -1.03 -21.47 -17.41
N VAL A 151 -0.48 -20.34 -17.82
CA VAL A 151 -1.19 -19.05 -17.95
C VAL A 151 -1.09 -18.53 -19.37
N GLN A 152 -2.23 -18.41 -20.04
CA GLN A 152 -2.36 -17.89 -21.40
C GLN A 152 -2.20 -16.37 -21.44
N SER A 153 -2.88 -15.69 -20.52
CA SER A 153 -2.83 -14.24 -20.39
C SER A 153 -3.14 -13.81 -18.96
N TYR A 154 -2.73 -12.59 -18.64
CA TYR A 154 -2.94 -12.03 -17.29
C TYR A 154 -3.14 -10.52 -17.35
N ARG A 155 -3.72 -9.99 -16.29
CA ARG A 155 -3.95 -8.57 -16.12
C ARG A 155 -3.78 -8.18 -14.65
N LEU A 156 -3.00 -7.13 -14.38
CA LEU A 156 -2.92 -6.50 -13.07
C LEU A 156 -4.23 -5.74 -12.78
N ILE A 157 -4.73 -5.84 -11.56
CA ILE A 157 -5.90 -5.09 -11.09
C ILE A 157 -5.41 -4.00 -10.13
N GLY A 158 -5.60 -2.74 -10.53
CA GLY A 158 -5.09 -1.59 -9.77
C GLY A 158 -3.59 -1.34 -9.97
N TYR A 159 -3.02 -0.47 -9.16
CA TYR A 159 -1.60 -0.10 -9.18
C TYR A 159 -1.11 0.57 -10.47
N GLU A 160 -1.99 1.08 -11.32
CA GLU A 160 -1.63 1.68 -12.61
C GLU A 160 -0.62 2.83 -12.45
N ASN A 161 -0.67 3.56 -11.31
CA ASN A 161 0.24 4.67 -11.00
C ASN A 161 1.57 4.24 -10.36
N ARG A 162 1.76 2.94 -10.12
CA ARG A 162 2.94 2.36 -9.45
C ARG A 162 3.64 1.30 -10.28
N LEU A 163 3.35 1.27 -11.58
CA LEU A 163 3.99 0.34 -12.50
C LEU A 163 5.47 0.72 -12.68
N LEU A 164 6.33 -0.25 -12.45
CA LEU A 164 7.74 -0.18 -12.77
C LEU A 164 7.96 -0.78 -14.17
N GLN A 165 8.77 -0.13 -15.00
CA GLN A 165 9.16 -0.76 -16.26
C GLN A 165 10.05 -1.97 -15.98
N ALA A 166 9.88 -3.03 -16.75
CA ALA A 166 10.58 -4.29 -16.50
C ALA A 166 12.12 -4.13 -16.46
N GLN A 167 12.67 -3.25 -17.29
CA GLN A 167 14.11 -2.93 -17.32
C GLN A 167 14.61 -2.18 -16.08
N ASP A 168 13.69 -1.54 -15.31
CA ASP A 168 14.04 -0.80 -14.11
C ASP A 168 14.10 -1.69 -12.86
N PHE A 169 13.71 -2.96 -12.97
CA PHE A 169 13.73 -3.89 -11.85
C PHE A 169 15.15 -4.12 -11.32
N ASP A 170 16.10 -4.32 -12.21
CA ASP A 170 17.51 -4.55 -11.85
C ASP A 170 18.34 -3.25 -11.71
N ASN A 171 17.73 -2.10 -11.93
CA ASN A 171 18.38 -0.80 -11.84
C ASN A 171 18.35 -0.26 -10.40
N ASP A 172 19.50 -0.32 -9.70
CA ASP A 172 19.63 0.18 -8.32
C ASP A 172 19.59 1.71 -8.16
N GLN A 173 19.68 2.44 -9.29
CA GLN A 173 19.53 3.90 -9.28
C GLN A 173 18.05 4.34 -9.39
N LYS A 174 17.17 3.41 -9.75
CA LYS A 174 15.75 3.66 -9.84
C LYS A 174 15.11 3.50 -8.48
N ASP A 175 14.73 4.60 -7.91
CA ASP A 175 14.00 4.69 -6.66
C ASP A 175 12.67 3.91 -6.69
N ALA A 176 12.33 3.27 -5.59
CA ALA A 176 11.12 2.44 -5.46
C ALA A 176 10.49 2.59 -4.07
N ALA A 177 9.55 1.72 -3.73
CA ALA A 177 8.77 1.85 -2.50
C ALA A 177 9.57 1.48 -1.25
N GLU A 178 9.29 2.20 -0.16
CA GLU A 178 9.72 1.83 1.19
C GLU A 178 8.69 0.88 1.83
N MET A 179 9.16 -0.07 2.61
CA MET A 179 8.32 -0.92 3.46
C MET A 179 8.67 -0.70 4.92
N ASP A 180 7.67 -0.30 5.68
CA ASP A 180 7.80 -0.06 7.12
C ASP A 180 7.30 -1.27 7.92
N ALA A 181 7.56 -1.28 9.22
CA ALA A 181 7.11 -2.36 10.10
C ALA A 181 5.58 -2.50 10.07
N GLY A 182 5.11 -3.73 9.90
CA GLY A 182 3.68 -4.04 9.81
C GLY A 182 3.05 -3.83 8.43
N ASP A 183 3.79 -3.34 7.44
CA ASP A 183 3.26 -3.17 6.09
C ASP A 183 2.88 -4.48 5.43
N ARG A 184 1.73 -4.45 4.76
CA ARG A 184 1.25 -5.53 3.89
C ARG A 184 0.86 -4.95 2.55
N VAL A 185 1.34 -5.57 1.47
CA VAL A 185 0.99 -5.19 0.11
C VAL A 185 0.21 -6.33 -0.53
N THR A 186 -1.02 -6.05 -0.94
CA THR A 186 -1.87 -7.00 -1.65
C THR A 186 -1.94 -6.62 -3.11
N VAL A 187 -1.54 -7.52 -3.99
CA VAL A 187 -1.59 -7.34 -5.44
C VAL A 187 -2.49 -8.41 -6.03
N LEU A 188 -3.46 -8.00 -6.82
CA LEU A 188 -4.40 -8.90 -7.49
C LEU A 188 -4.11 -8.96 -8.99
N TYR A 189 -4.07 -10.18 -9.50
CA TYR A 189 -4.02 -10.45 -10.94
C TYR A 189 -5.24 -11.27 -11.36
N GLU A 190 -5.83 -10.88 -12.45
CA GLU A 190 -6.74 -11.75 -13.19
C GLU A 190 -5.92 -12.54 -14.19
N ILE A 191 -6.06 -13.86 -14.17
CA ILE A 191 -5.32 -14.77 -15.05
C ILE A 191 -6.29 -15.60 -15.88
N VAL A 192 -5.90 -15.88 -17.10
CA VAL A 192 -6.59 -16.82 -17.99
C VAL A 192 -5.73 -18.07 -18.09
N PRO A 193 -6.20 -19.22 -17.61
CA PRO A 193 -5.50 -20.49 -17.74
C PRO A 193 -5.26 -20.85 -19.22
N GLN A 194 -4.24 -21.66 -19.49
CA GLN A 194 -3.85 -22.03 -20.84
C GLN A 194 -4.91 -22.88 -21.59
N ASP A 195 -5.73 -23.59 -20.82
CA ASP A 195 -6.83 -24.43 -21.32
C ASP A 195 -8.17 -23.69 -21.46
N SER A 196 -8.19 -22.37 -21.24
CA SER A 196 -9.38 -21.53 -21.37
C SER A 196 -9.64 -21.10 -22.81
N GLU A 197 -10.91 -21.08 -23.21
CA GLU A 197 -11.36 -20.50 -24.48
C GLU A 197 -11.40 -18.94 -24.41
N PHE A 198 -11.39 -18.37 -23.22
CA PHE A 198 -11.40 -16.93 -23.00
C PHE A 198 -10.02 -16.33 -23.24
N THR A 199 -9.97 -15.16 -23.89
CA THR A 199 -8.74 -14.39 -24.08
C THR A 199 -8.99 -12.91 -23.74
N PHE A 200 -8.04 -12.26 -23.04
CA PHE A 200 -8.08 -10.80 -22.99
C PHE A 200 -7.70 -10.20 -24.34
N PRO A 201 -8.31 -9.08 -24.74
CA PRO A 201 -7.80 -8.29 -25.86
C PRO A 201 -6.33 -7.93 -25.58
N THR A 202 -5.43 -8.44 -26.40
CA THR A 202 -3.99 -8.31 -26.17
C THR A 202 -3.53 -6.89 -26.53
N THR A 203 -3.03 -6.16 -25.56
CA THR A 203 -2.12 -5.04 -25.78
C THR A 203 -0.71 -5.46 -25.31
N ALA A 204 -0.21 -6.57 -25.84
CA ALA A 204 1.11 -7.04 -25.52
C ALA A 204 2.15 -6.14 -26.21
N SER A 205 2.83 -5.29 -25.45
CA SER A 205 4.14 -4.82 -25.88
C SER A 205 5.13 -5.97 -25.79
N PRO A 206 5.92 -6.24 -26.82
CA PRO A 206 6.96 -7.24 -26.75
C PRO A 206 7.94 -6.87 -25.65
N ALA A 207 8.17 -7.79 -24.72
CA ALA A 207 9.16 -7.63 -23.67
C ALA A 207 10.54 -7.49 -24.34
N ASN A 208 11.15 -6.31 -24.21
CA ASN A 208 12.54 -6.11 -24.57
C ASN A 208 13.42 -6.96 -23.67
N THR A 209 14.30 -7.77 -24.27
CA THR A 209 15.51 -8.41 -23.71
C THR A 209 15.62 -8.47 -22.18
N LEU A 210 14.74 -9.19 -21.52
CA LEU A 210 14.82 -9.47 -20.09
C LEU A 210 15.17 -10.93 -19.90
N ASP A 211 15.96 -11.21 -18.88
CA ASP A 211 16.14 -12.56 -18.36
C ASP A 211 14.81 -13.05 -17.77
N LEU A 212 14.03 -13.71 -18.59
CA LEU A 212 12.72 -14.24 -18.24
C LEU A 212 12.89 -15.66 -17.69
N LYS A 213 12.36 -15.93 -16.49
CA LYS A 213 12.49 -17.26 -15.84
C LYS A 213 12.00 -18.42 -16.72
N TYR A 214 10.88 -18.21 -17.43
CA TYR A 214 10.19 -19.27 -18.20
C TYR A 214 10.40 -19.18 -19.71
N GLN A 215 11.07 -18.15 -20.19
CA GLN A 215 11.25 -17.89 -21.62
C GLN A 215 12.62 -17.31 -21.89
N THR A 216 13.22 -17.70 -23.00
CA THR A 216 14.41 -17.07 -23.56
C THR A 216 14.10 -16.50 -24.92
N ILE A 217 14.73 -15.38 -25.27
CA ILE A 217 14.60 -14.76 -26.58
C ILE A 217 15.90 -15.03 -27.36
N GLU A 218 15.82 -15.95 -28.32
CA GLU A 218 16.90 -16.22 -29.25
C GLU A 218 16.52 -15.80 -30.66
N LYS A 219 17.28 -14.93 -31.27
CA LYS A 219 17.10 -14.49 -32.65
C LYS A 219 15.64 -14.10 -32.99
N GLN A 220 15.01 -13.30 -32.10
CA GLN A 220 13.60 -12.87 -32.20
C GLN A 220 12.56 -14.01 -32.02
N LYS A 221 12.96 -15.20 -31.60
CA LYS A 221 12.03 -16.28 -31.25
C LYS A 221 12.04 -16.51 -29.75
N ILE A 222 10.85 -16.53 -29.17
CA ILE A 222 10.66 -16.87 -27.77
C ILE A 222 10.72 -18.40 -27.63
N ARG A 223 11.59 -18.89 -26.76
CA ARG A 223 11.66 -20.31 -26.39
C ARG A 223 11.37 -20.47 -24.92
N LEU A 224 10.66 -21.55 -24.58
CA LEU A 224 10.43 -21.93 -23.20
C LEU A 224 11.70 -22.53 -22.58
N THR A 225 12.00 -22.14 -21.37
CA THR A 225 13.07 -22.78 -20.57
C THR A 225 12.58 -24.13 -20.01
N GLU A 226 13.49 -24.97 -19.56
CA GLU A 226 13.13 -26.24 -18.90
C GLU A 226 12.27 -26.02 -17.65
N VAL A 227 12.48 -24.93 -16.95
CA VAL A 227 11.67 -24.55 -15.75
C VAL A 227 10.19 -24.33 -16.12
N ALA A 228 9.87 -23.96 -17.34
CA ALA A 228 8.48 -23.83 -17.79
C ALA A 228 7.73 -25.18 -17.81
N ALA A 229 8.43 -26.32 -17.76
CA ALA A 229 7.80 -27.65 -17.67
C ALA A 229 7.17 -27.94 -16.29
N SER A 230 7.44 -27.09 -15.28
CA SER A 230 6.81 -27.20 -13.95
C SER A 230 5.31 -26.83 -13.97
N ASP A 231 4.57 -27.30 -12.99
CA ASP A 231 3.17 -26.92 -12.78
C ASP A 231 3.00 -25.56 -12.07
N ASP A 232 4.04 -24.74 -12.04
CA ASP A 232 3.98 -23.44 -11.43
C ASP A 232 3.10 -22.49 -12.22
N ILE A 233 2.34 -21.64 -11.53
CA ILE A 233 1.60 -20.54 -12.17
C ILE A 233 2.54 -19.36 -12.47
N ALA A 234 3.38 -19.02 -11.49
CA ALA A 234 4.22 -17.83 -11.57
C ALA A 234 5.44 -17.92 -10.66
N ALA A 235 6.39 -17.01 -10.86
CA ALA A 235 7.45 -16.73 -9.91
C ALA A 235 7.44 -15.24 -9.55
N LEU A 236 7.47 -14.94 -8.27
CA LEU A 236 7.58 -13.59 -7.73
C LEU A 236 9.04 -13.33 -7.37
N ARG A 237 9.64 -12.31 -7.96
CA ARG A 237 10.92 -11.74 -7.55
C ARG A 237 10.68 -10.50 -6.70
N ILE A 238 11.35 -10.44 -5.57
CA ILE A 238 11.34 -9.31 -4.64
C ILE A 238 12.78 -8.81 -4.54
N ARG A 239 13.02 -7.60 -5.02
CA ARG A 239 14.31 -6.93 -4.89
C ARG A 239 14.16 -5.83 -3.86
N TYR A 240 15.09 -5.73 -2.93
CA TYR A 240 15.03 -4.74 -1.85
C TYR A 240 16.43 -4.48 -1.29
N LYS A 241 16.58 -3.36 -0.58
CA LYS A 241 17.77 -3.05 0.23
C LYS A 241 17.41 -3.08 1.71
N ASP A 242 18.36 -3.42 2.55
CA ASP A 242 18.20 -3.23 3.99
C ASP A 242 18.03 -1.72 4.29
N PRO A 243 17.41 -1.35 5.41
CA PRO A 243 17.16 0.08 5.74
C PRO A 243 18.42 0.94 5.68
N ARG A 244 19.56 0.41 6.11
CA ARG A 244 20.88 1.08 6.10
C ARG A 244 21.81 0.58 4.99
N GLY A 245 21.37 -0.42 4.22
CA GLY A 245 22.16 -1.03 3.16
C GLY A 245 22.15 -0.20 1.87
N THR A 246 23.21 -0.37 1.07
CA THR A 246 23.33 0.18 -0.28
C THR A 246 23.17 -0.89 -1.35
N GLU A 247 23.37 -2.14 -0.99
CA GLU A 247 23.32 -3.29 -1.90
C GLU A 247 21.92 -3.89 -1.93
N SER A 248 21.45 -4.21 -3.12
CA SER A 248 20.16 -4.88 -3.33
C SER A 248 20.27 -6.38 -3.07
N LYS A 249 19.27 -6.90 -2.39
CA LYS A 249 19.02 -8.33 -2.19
C LYS A 249 17.90 -8.79 -3.09
N LEU A 250 17.97 -10.01 -3.57
CA LEU A 250 16.93 -10.64 -4.38
C LEU A 250 16.38 -11.86 -3.64
N LYS A 251 15.06 -11.93 -3.53
CA LYS A 251 14.32 -13.11 -3.08
C LYS A 251 13.38 -13.55 -4.19
N GLU A 252 13.34 -14.84 -4.49
CA GLU A 252 12.41 -15.41 -5.44
C GLU A 252 11.51 -16.42 -4.74
N VAL A 253 10.21 -16.37 -5.05
CA VAL A 253 9.20 -17.27 -4.53
C VAL A 253 8.40 -17.83 -5.70
N THR A 254 8.31 -19.15 -5.78
CA THR A 254 7.51 -19.84 -6.79
C THR A 254 6.06 -19.98 -6.31
N ILE A 255 5.12 -19.67 -7.18
CA ILE A 255 3.67 -19.78 -6.94
C ILE A 255 3.15 -21.01 -7.67
N GLN A 256 2.80 -22.03 -6.90
CA GLN A 256 2.27 -23.29 -7.42
C GLN A 256 0.83 -23.17 -7.89
N LYS A 257 0.43 -24.02 -8.83
CA LYS A 257 -0.96 -24.14 -9.28
C LYS A 257 -1.83 -24.74 -8.17
N LYS A 258 -2.44 -23.86 -7.39
CA LYS A 258 -3.47 -24.22 -6.42
C LYS A 258 -4.70 -23.38 -6.71
N SER A 259 -5.85 -24.02 -6.91
CA SER A 259 -7.11 -23.31 -7.11
C SER A 259 -8.10 -23.73 -6.03
N THR A 260 -8.90 -22.78 -5.63
CA THR A 260 -10.05 -23.02 -4.75
C THR A 260 -11.24 -22.20 -5.25
N SER A 261 -12.45 -22.64 -4.97
CA SER A 261 -13.62 -21.83 -5.29
C SER A 261 -13.60 -20.54 -4.45
N PHE A 262 -14.11 -19.44 -5.02
CA PHE A 262 -14.14 -18.15 -4.36
C PHE A 262 -14.74 -18.21 -2.94
N ASN A 263 -15.83 -18.97 -2.76
CA ASN A 263 -16.50 -19.11 -1.46
C ASN A 263 -15.66 -19.87 -0.40
N ARG A 264 -14.62 -20.57 -0.82
CA ARG A 264 -13.67 -21.30 0.05
C ARG A 264 -12.34 -20.59 0.17
N ALA A 265 -12.15 -19.47 -0.54
CA ALA A 265 -10.96 -18.65 -0.41
C ALA A 265 -10.90 -17.96 0.95
N SER A 266 -9.71 -17.50 1.35
CA SER A 266 -9.53 -16.78 2.60
C SER A 266 -10.40 -15.52 2.66
N ARG A 267 -10.78 -15.11 3.86
CA ARG A 267 -11.55 -13.87 4.09
C ARG A 267 -10.83 -12.65 3.56
N ASP A 268 -9.52 -12.59 3.71
CA ASP A 268 -8.69 -11.50 3.21
C ASP A 268 -8.72 -11.43 1.68
N PHE A 269 -8.67 -12.57 1.00
CA PHE A 269 -8.81 -12.61 -0.45
C PHE A 269 -10.21 -12.16 -0.92
N GLN A 270 -11.25 -12.60 -0.22
CA GLN A 270 -12.62 -12.18 -0.52
C GLN A 270 -12.81 -10.67 -0.31
N LEU A 271 -12.26 -10.13 0.79
CA LEU A 271 -12.27 -8.69 1.07
C LEU A 271 -11.51 -7.90 0.01
N ALA A 272 -10.28 -8.32 -0.32
CA ALA A 272 -9.48 -7.67 -1.36
C ALA A 272 -10.20 -7.69 -2.73
N SER A 273 -10.89 -8.79 -3.05
CA SER A 273 -11.70 -8.91 -4.26
C SER A 273 -12.91 -7.98 -4.26
N ALA A 274 -13.58 -7.80 -3.11
CA ALA A 274 -14.69 -6.86 -2.98
C ALA A 274 -14.22 -5.41 -3.20
N VAL A 275 -13.08 -5.04 -2.59
CA VAL A 275 -12.46 -3.70 -2.77
C VAL A 275 -12.08 -3.47 -4.23
N ALA A 276 -11.44 -4.45 -4.88
CA ALA A 276 -11.07 -4.37 -6.29
C ALA A 276 -12.30 -4.25 -7.19
N GLY A 277 -13.34 -5.04 -6.91
CA GLY A 277 -14.62 -5.00 -7.62
C GLY A 277 -15.30 -3.65 -7.51
N LEU A 278 -15.37 -3.08 -6.29
CA LEU A 278 -15.91 -1.74 -6.07
C LEU A 278 -15.12 -0.68 -6.87
N GLY A 279 -13.78 -0.73 -6.80
CA GLY A 279 -12.92 0.17 -7.58
C GLY A 279 -13.14 0.05 -9.08
N MET A 280 -13.32 -1.16 -9.62
CA MET A 280 -13.65 -1.36 -11.02
C MET A 280 -15.03 -0.78 -11.40
N MET A 281 -16.02 -0.89 -10.52
CA MET A 281 -17.35 -0.31 -10.74
C MET A 281 -17.28 1.21 -10.74
N LEU A 282 -16.66 1.82 -9.74
CA LEU A 282 -16.57 3.28 -9.60
C LEU A 282 -15.85 3.95 -10.77
N ARG A 283 -14.78 3.37 -11.29
CA ARG A 283 -14.05 3.92 -12.44
C ARG A 283 -14.61 3.50 -13.80
N GLY A 284 -15.73 2.81 -13.83
CA GLY A 284 -16.36 2.36 -15.09
C GLY A 284 -15.46 1.42 -15.91
N SER A 285 -14.71 0.54 -15.24
CA SER A 285 -13.76 -0.36 -15.90
C SER A 285 -14.44 -1.24 -16.95
N ARG A 286 -13.89 -1.29 -18.17
CA ARG A 286 -14.33 -2.22 -19.22
C ARG A 286 -14.10 -3.70 -18.85
N HIS A 287 -13.28 -3.96 -17.86
CA HIS A 287 -12.94 -5.31 -17.41
C HIS A 287 -13.77 -5.78 -16.21
N ARG A 288 -14.83 -5.06 -15.85
CA ARG A 288 -15.73 -5.47 -14.77
C ARG A 288 -16.54 -6.73 -15.07
N GLY A 289 -16.57 -7.17 -16.35
CA GLY A 289 -17.36 -8.32 -16.78
C GLY A 289 -18.84 -8.15 -16.41
N THR A 290 -19.40 -9.19 -15.80
CA THR A 290 -20.80 -9.22 -15.30
C THR A 290 -20.96 -8.66 -13.89
N LEU A 291 -19.93 -8.07 -13.29
CA LEU A 291 -19.98 -7.52 -11.95
C LEU A 291 -21.03 -6.42 -11.83
N THR A 292 -21.86 -6.50 -10.80
CA THR A 292 -22.89 -5.53 -10.47
C THR A 292 -22.80 -5.11 -9.02
N PHE A 293 -23.42 -3.98 -8.65
CA PHE A 293 -23.54 -3.60 -7.23
C PHE A 293 -24.31 -4.64 -6.41
N ALA A 294 -25.32 -5.29 -7.01
CA ALA A 294 -26.05 -6.38 -6.35
C ALA A 294 -25.12 -7.55 -6.00
N GLY A 295 -24.26 -7.98 -6.93
CA GLY A 295 -23.25 -9.01 -6.67
C GLY A 295 -22.21 -8.61 -5.62
N LEU A 296 -21.79 -7.33 -5.62
CA LEU A 296 -20.90 -6.81 -4.58
C LEU A 296 -21.56 -6.79 -3.20
N LYS A 297 -22.85 -6.48 -3.12
CA LYS A 297 -23.61 -6.55 -1.85
C LYS A 297 -23.73 -7.96 -1.31
N GLU A 298 -24.01 -8.93 -2.19
CA GLU A 298 -24.08 -10.34 -1.82
C GLU A 298 -22.72 -10.81 -1.27
N LEU A 299 -21.64 -10.43 -1.94
CA LEU A 299 -20.28 -10.67 -1.45
C LEU A 299 -20.05 -10.00 -0.10
N GLY A 300 -20.47 -8.74 0.07
CA GLY A 300 -20.39 -8.00 1.32
C GLY A 300 -21.13 -8.70 2.47
N GLN A 301 -22.35 -9.19 2.22
CA GLN A 301 -23.12 -9.98 3.19
C GLN A 301 -22.37 -11.27 3.59
N THR A 302 -21.76 -11.93 2.62
CA THR A 302 -20.92 -13.11 2.88
C THR A 302 -19.71 -12.78 3.76
N LEU A 303 -19.11 -11.60 3.58
CA LEU A 303 -18.01 -11.13 4.40
C LEU A 303 -18.41 -10.81 5.85
N LEU A 304 -19.64 -10.38 6.07
CA LEU A 304 -20.18 -10.09 7.40
C LEU A 304 -20.72 -11.34 8.11
N ALA A 305 -21.11 -12.38 7.37
CA ALA A 305 -21.61 -13.62 7.96
C ALA A 305 -20.54 -14.27 8.82
N ASP A 306 -20.87 -14.53 10.08
CA ASP A 306 -19.99 -15.23 11.02
C ASP A 306 -19.86 -16.69 10.58
N ARG A 307 -18.72 -17.04 10.01
CA ARG A 307 -18.32 -18.44 9.82
C ARG A 307 -17.35 -18.71 10.93
N GLY A 308 -17.83 -19.16 12.10
CA GLY A 308 -16.98 -19.46 13.26
C GLY A 308 -15.53 -19.76 12.85
N GLU A 309 -14.61 -18.92 13.27
CA GLU A 309 -13.21 -18.91 12.81
C GLU A 309 -12.60 -20.31 12.94
N SER A 310 -12.52 -21.02 11.83
CA SER A 310 -11.50 -22.05 11.71
C SER A 310 -10.21 -21.29 11.42
N LEU A 311 -9.39 -21.14 12.45
CA LEU A 311 -8.02 -20.65 12.34
C LEU A 311 -7.35 -21.31 11.14
N ASP A 312 -6.90 -20.49 10.18
CA ASP A 312 -6.16 -20.96 9.02
C ASP A 312 -5.00 -21.86 9.49
N ALA A 313 -4.95 -23.06 8.96
CA ALA A 313 -4.05 -24.14 9.36
C ALA A 313 -2.55 -23.84 9.11
N ASP A 314 -2.20 -22.63 8.66
CA ASP A 314 -0.82 -22.23 8.34
C ASP A 314 -0.14 -21.37 9.42
N SER A 315 -0.83 -21.00 10.50
CA SER A 315 -0.23 -20.35 11.66
C SER A 315 -0.10 -21.32 12.84
N GLN A 316 0.74 -22.35 12.70
CA GLN A 316 1.14 -23.12 13.87
C GLN A 316 2.09 -22.27 14.74
N PRO A 317 1.76 -22.03 16.02
CA PRO A 317 2.68 -21.39 16.94
C PRO A 317 3.91 -22.29 17.11
N LYS A 318 5.10 -21.70 17.02
CA LYS A 318 6.36 -22.39 17.31
C LYS A 318 6.26 -23.00 18.70
N LYS A 319 6.50 -24.32 18.80
CA LYS A 319 6.57 -25.07 20.07
C LYS A 319 7.51 -24.35 21.03
N GLY A 320 7.00 -23.77 22.10
CA GLY A 320 7.83 -23.24 23.18
C GLY A 320 7.20 -22.17 24.09
N GLU A 321 6.09 -21.55 23.73
CA GLU A 321 5.47 -20.54 24.61
C GLU A 321 4.29 -21.17 25.40
N ARG A 322 4.37 -21.07 26.72
CA ARG A 322 3.28 -21.47 27.63
C ARG A 322 2.15 -20.43 27.54
N PRO A 323 0.88 -20.84 27.46
CA PRO A 323 -0.23 -19.90 27.52
C PRO A 323 -0.31 -19.27 28.92
N GLU A 324 -0.19 -17.95 28.99
CA GLU A 324 -0.63 -17.21 30.17
C GLU A 324 -2.15 -17.35 30.30
N GLN A 325 -2.59 -17.76 31.46
CA GLN A 325 -4.01 -17.87 31.80
C GLN A 325 -4.65 -16.48 31.79
N ALA A 326 -5.45 -16.21 30.79
CA ALA A 326 -6.33 -15.05 30.78
C ALA A 326 -7.43 -15.25 31.81
N THR A 327 -7.35 -14.52 32.91
CA THR A 327 -8.45 -14.36 33.86
C THR A 327 -9.57 -13.60 33.18
N GLY A 328 -10.74 -14.24 33.14
CA GLY A 328 -11.93 -13.68 32.52
C GLY A 328 -12.37 -12.36 33.18
N ASP A 329 -12.51 -11.35 32.33
CA ASP A 329 -13.34 -10.18 32.63
C ASP A 329 -14.20 -9.89 31.38
N SER A 330 -15.50 -10.11 31.54
CA SER A 330 -16.52 -9.93 30.51
C SER A 330 -16.79 -8.44 30.32
N ARG A 331 -15.92 -7.76 29.57
CA ARG A 331 -16.18 -6.41 29.03
C ARG A 331 -16.53 -6.55 27.56
N GLY A 332 -17.58 -5.87 27.16
CA GLY A 332 -18.22 -5.93 25.86
C GLY A 332 -17.23 -6.09 24.69
N SER A 333 -17.45 -7.12 23.90
CA SER A 333 -16.65 -7.46 22.70
C SER A 333 -16.63 -6.27 21.74
N SER A 334 -15.56 -5.50 21.77
CA SER A 334 -15.27 -4.55 20.70
C SER A 334 -14.95 -5.34 19.44
N ALA A 335 -15.60 -4.98 18.31
CA ALA A 335 -15.35 -5.64 17.02
C ALA A 335 -13.85 -5.63 16.69
N SER A 336 -13.35 -6.73 16.12
CA SER A 336 -11.96 -6.80 15.71
C SER A 336 -11.67 -5.80 14.56
N PRO A 337 -10.43 -5.33 14.39
CA PRO A 337 -10.07 -4.44 13.27
C PRO A 337 -10.50 -4.98 11.90
N ALA A 338 -10.41 -6.30 11.71
CA ALA A 338 -10.85 -6.96 10.48
C ALA A 338 -12.38 -6.93 10.29
N GLU A 339 -13.15 -7.04 11.36
CA GLU A 339 -14.63 -6.90 11.30
C GLU A 339 -15.03 -5.46 10.99
N ILE A 340 -14.35 -4.48 11.56
CA ILE A 340 -14.58 -3.07 11.27
C ILE A 340 -14.35 -2.80 9.77
N GLN A 341 -13.22 -3.24 9.22
CA GLN A 341 -12.90 -3.08 7.79
C GLN A 341 -13.95 -3.75 6.87
N ARG A 342 -14.46 -4.93 7.25
CA ARG A 342 -15.52 -5.59 6.48
C ARG A 342 -16.82 -4.82 6.50
N LYS A 343 -17.20 -4.23 7.64
CA LYS A 343 -18.39 -3.37 7.75
C LYS A 343 -18.25 -2.11 6.90
N GLU A 344 -17.10 -1.46 6.95
CA GLU A 344 -16.82 -0.26 6.17
C GLU A 344 -16.92 -0.49 4.66
N ILE A 345 -16.33 -1.58 4.14
CA ILE A 345 -16.43 -1.86 2.70
C ILE A 345 -17.87 -2.13 2.26
N VAL A 346 -18.67 -2.79 3.10
CA VAL A 346 -20.11 -3.03 2.81
C VAL A 346 -20.88 -1.71 2.80
N GLU A 347 -20.59 -0.81 3.72
CA GLU A 347 -21.20 0.52 3.74
C GLU A 347 -20.82 1.33 2.50
N LEU A 348 -19.52 1.32 2.11
CA LEU A 348 -19.06 1.98 0.89
C LEU A 348 -19.75 1.43 -0.37
N ILE A 349 -19.94 0.12 -0.48
CA ILE A 349 -20.68 -0.50 -1.58
C ILE A 349 -22.13 0.02 -1.62
N ASN A 350 -22.80 0.10 -0.47
CA ASN A 350 -24.16 0.60 -0.39
C ASN A 350 -24.28 2.09 -0.79
N ARG A 351 -23.36 2.93 -0.31
CA ARG A 351 -23.29 4.36 -0.67
C ARG A 351 -23.02 4.55 -2.16
N ALA A 352 -22.05 3.79 -2.70
CA ALA A 352 -21.71 3.84 -4.11
C ALA A 352 -22.88 3.46 -5.02
N GLU A 353 -23.63 2.40 -4.69
CA GLU A 353 -24.83 2.03 -5.46
C GLU A 353 -25.89 3.13 -5.43
N ALA A 354 -26.13 3.74 -4.25
CA ALA A 354 -27.11 4.80 -4.12
C ALA A 354 -26.78 6.04 -4.99
N LEU A 355 -25.49 6.34 -5.15
CA LEU A 355 -25.00 7.42 -6.01
C LEU A 355 -25.04 7.06 -7.51
N TYR A 356 -24.78 5.79 -7.84
CA TYR A 356 -24.72 5.32 -9.24
C TYR A 356 -26.09 5.14 -9.88
N ARG A 357 -27.16 5.08 -9.07
CA ARG A 357 -28.55 5.00 -9.53
C ARG A 357 -29.18 6.37 -9.82
N LYS A 358 -28.53 7.47 -9.44
CA LYS A 358 -28.94 8.85 -9.75
C LYS A 358 -28.33 9.31 -11.06
#